data_4e250758a7f9cfbf4424de4ed1a20692
#
_entry.id   4e250758a7f9cfbf4424de4ed1a20692
#
_cell.length_a   1.000
_cell.length_b   1.000
_cell.length_c   1.000
_cell.angle_alpha   90.00
_cell.angle_beta   90.00
_cell.angle_gamma   90.00
#
_symmetry.space_group_name_H-M   'P 1'
#
loop_
_entity.id
_entity.type
_entity.pdbx_description
1 polymer ?
#
loop_
_entity_poly.entity_id
_entity_poly.type
_entity_poly.pdbx_seq_one_letter_code
_entity_poly.pdbx_strand_id
1 'polypeptide(L)'
;MHRRTFLATGAATALGGPALAQTDRQRTLRFVPYADLSIFDPIWTTADITRDHGYLIYDTLYGTDAELQPQPQLAEGHLWEQGGRICTVTLRDGTTFHDGEPIRARDCVASLRRWMAVAPMGQTIEALLDELTALDDRRLRFRLKRSFPL
;
A
#
# COMPACT_ATOMS: atom_id res chain seq x y z
N MET A 1 14.58 50.17 60.69
CA MET A 1 15.69 49.65 59.86
C MET A 1 15.24 48.39 59.14
N HIS A 2 15.53 48.33 57.81
CA HIS A 2 15.33 47.30 56.85
C HIS A 2 13.93 47.20 56.15
N ARG A 3 13.70 48.13 55.27
CA ARG A 3 12.76 48.11 54.15
C ARG A 3 13.52 47.78 52.86
N ARG A 4 14.00 46.59 52.63
CA ARG A 4 14.69 46.22 51.35
C ARG A 4 14.74 44.69 51.13
N THR A 5 13.62 44.00 51.12
CA THR A 5 13.62 42.57 50.72
C THR A 5 12.21 42.13 50.26
N PHE A 6 11.55 42.89 49.38
CA PHE A 6 10.23 42.49 48.86
C PHE A 6 10.04 42.81 47.38
N LEU A 7 11.06 42.67 46.55
CA LEU A 7 10.93 42.84 45.07
C LEU A 7 11.80 41.89 44.30
N ALA A 8 11.76 40.59 44.58
CA ALA A 8 12.50 39.57 43.81
C ALA A 8 11.74 38.26 43.60
N THR A 9 10.40 38.24 43.58
CA THR A 9 9.62 37.03 43.36
C THR A 9 8.43 37.26 42.41
N GLY A 10 8.69 37.83 41.24
CA GLY A 10 7.61 38.16 40.31
C GLY A 10 7.94 38.13 38.83
N ALA A 11 8.95 37.35 38.41
CA ALA A 11 9.36 37.36 36.99
C ALA A 11 9.73 35.98 36.42
N ALA A 12 9.07 34.92 36.83
CA ALA A 12 9.39 33.54 36.33
C ALA A 12 8.18 32.73 35.82
N THR A 13 7.05 33.36 35.47
CA THR A 13 5.86 32.64 35.01
C THR A 13 5.35 33.07 33.64
N ALA A 14 6.18 33.59 32.74
CA ALA A 14 5.76 34.09 31.43
C ALA A 14 6.49 33.45 30.24
N LEU A 15 7.04 32.25 30.38
CA LEU A 15 7.70 31.51 29.25
C LEU A 15 7.08 30.13 28.97
N GLY A 16 5.84 29.87 29.35
CA GLY A 16 5.05 28.72 28.92
C GLY A 16 4.22 29.06 27.68
N GLY A 17 4.87 29.42 26.58
CA GLY A 17 4.20 29.60 25.29
C GLY A 17 3.81 28.23 24.66
N PRO A 18 2.87 28.20 23.73
CA PRO A 18 2.17 26.99 23.28
C PRO A 18 3.05 26.10 22.43
N ALA A 19 3.85 25.25 23.06
CA ALA A 19 4.64 24.23 22.37
C ALA A 19 3.77 23.07 21.80
N LEU A 20 2.50 22.97 22.19
CA LEU A 20 1.61 21.87 21.77
C LEU A 20 0.96 22.09 20.39
N ALA A 21 0.79 23.34 19.95
CA ALA A 21 0.16 23.63 18.65
C ALA A 21 1.10 23.47 17.45
N GLN A 22 2.40 23.38 17.66
CA GLN A 22 3.40 23.26 16.60
C GLN A 22 3.64 21.80 16.18
N THR A 23 3.40 20.83 17.07
CA THR A 23 3.59 19.40 16.82
C THR A 23 2.53 18.79 15.89
N ASP A 24 1.29 19.26 15.93
CA ASP A 24 0.23 18.70 15.06
C ASP A 24 0.38 19.14 13.60
N ARG A 25 0.80 20.38 13.33
CA ARG A 25 1.05 20.84 11.96
C ARG A 25 2.22 20.13 11.28
N GLN A 26 3.25 19.73 12.04
CA GLN A 26 4.41 19.03 11.51
C GLN A 26 4.13 17.55 11.18
N ARG A 27 3.05 16.99 11.71
CA ARG A 27 2.62 15.59 11.48
C ARG A 27 1.45 15.47 10.50
N THR A 28 0.91 16.59 10.03
CA THR A 28 -0.24 16.60 9.13
C THR A 28 0.20 16.92 7.72
N LEU A 29 0.11 15.93 6.84
CA LEU A 29 0.20 16.12 5.39
C LEU A 29 -1.19 16.55 4.88
N ARG A 30 -1.30 17.75 4.31
CA ARG A 30 -2.50 18.19 3.61
C ARG A 30 -2.29 18.02 2.10
N PHE A 31 -2.94 17.03 1.53
CA PHE A 31 -2.97 16.80 0.09
C PHE A 31 -4.26 17.38 -0.50
N VAL A 32 -4.13 18.22 -1.53
CA VAL A 32 -5.27 18.78 -2.27
C VAL A 32 -5.20 18.20 -3.68
N PRO A 33 -6.10 17.27 -4.02
CA PRO A 33 -6.11 16.66 -5.34
C PRO A 33 -6.62 17.64 -6.40
N TYR A 34 -6.28 17.39 -7.66
CA TYR A 34 -6.70 18.20 -8.81
C TYR A 34 -8.15 17.96 -9.24
N ALA A 35 -8.80 16.91 -8.75
CA ALA A 35 -10.16 16.52 -9.08
C ALA A 35 -10.84 15.86 -7.87
N ASP A 36 -12.18 15.80 -7.89
CA ASP A 36 -12.96 15.12 -6.88
C ASP A 36 -12.83 13.60 -6.98
N LEU A 37 -12.68 12.94 -5.84
CA LEU A 37 -12.64 11.50 -5.73
C LEU A 37 -14.07 10.93 -5.74
N SER A 38 -14.56 10.56 -6.91
CA SER A 38 -15.92 10.02 -7.09
C SER A 38 -15.96 8.49 -7.09
N ILE A 39 -14.89 7.82 -7.47
CA ILE A 39 -14.75 6.36 -7.49
C ILE A 39 -13.58 5.96 -6.62
N PHE A 40 -13.85 5.16 -5.60
CA PHE A 40 -12.84 4.72 -4.62
C PHE A 40 -12.08 3.45 -5.07
N ASP A 41 -12.70 2.66 -5.93
CA ASP A 41 -12.17 1.38 -6.36
C ASP A 41 -11.31 1.53 -7.62
N PRO A 42 -9.97 1.34 -7.52
CA PRO A 42 -9.05 1.53 -8.63
C PRO A 42 -9.19 0.48 -9.75
N ILE A 43 -10.00 -0.56 -9.56
CA ILE A 43 -10.26 -1.56 -10.61
C ILE A 43 -11.23 -1.00 -11.67
N TRP A 44 -12.15 -0.12 -11.26
CA TRP A 44 -13.23 0.37 -12.13
C TRP A 44 -12.90 1.63 -12.92
N THR A 45 -11.77 2.26 -12.66
CA THR A 45 -11.39 3.50 -13.34
C THR A 45 -9.88 3.62 -13.46
N THR A 46 -9.42 4.28 -14.51
CA THR A 46 -8.01 4.66 -14.71
C THR A 46 -7.73 6.10 -14.26
N ALA A 47 -8.70 6.78 -13.63
CA ALA A 47 -8.52 8.15 -13.16
C ALA A 47 -7.37 8.25 -12.13
N ASP A 48 -6.46 9.18 -12.36
CA ASP A 48 -5.27 9.37 -11.54
C ASP A 48 -5.62 9.63 -10.07
N ILE A 49 -6.69 10.42 -9.82
CA ILE A 49 -7.14 10.70 -8.46
C ILE A 49 -7.53 9.42 -7.69
N THR A 50 -8.18 8.46 -8.36
CA THR A 50 -8.53 7.17 -7.75
C THR A 50 -7.29 6.31 -7.52
N ARG A 51 -6.34 6.31 -8.46
CA ARG A 51 -5.07 5.61 -8.33
C ARG A 51 -4.25 6.17 -7.16
N ASP A 52 -4.12 7.49 -7.07
CA ASP A 52 -3.38 8.16 -6.00
C ASP A 52 -3.99 7.85 -4.61
N HIS A 53 -5.34 7.90 -4.52
CA HIS A 53 -6.05 7.48 -3.33
C HIS A 53 -5.82 5.99 -3.03
N GLY A 54 -5.85 5.15 -4.05
CA GLY A 54 -5.60 3.72 -3.95
C GLY A 54 -4.24 3.41 -3.31
N TYR A 55 -3.18 4.08 -3.73
CA TYR A 55 -1.83 3.92 -3.15
C TYR A 55 -1.72 4.35 -1.68
N LEU A 56 -2.66 5.14 -1.16
CA LEU A 56 -2.71 5.52 0.25
C LEU A 56 -3.43 4.48 1.13
N ILE A 57 -4.19 3.56 0.53
CA ILE A 57 -5.09 2.65 1.26
C ILE A 57 -4.79 1.18 0.98
N TYR A 58 -4.45 0.84 -0.27
CA TYR A 58 -4.24 -0.53 -0.71
C TYR A 58 -2.76 -0.81 -0.95
N ASP A 59 -2.34 -1.97 -0.54
CA ASP A 59 -1.06 -2.53 -0.94
C ASP A 59 -1.20 -3.39 -2.20
N THR A 60 -0.09 -3.49 -2.95
CA THR A 60 0.02 -4.37 -4.12
C THR A 60 1.07 -5.45 -3.88
N LEU A 61 1.07 -6.52 -4.67
CA LEU A 61 2.11 -7.56 -4.57
C LEU A 61 3.50 -6.97 -4.84
N TYR A 62 3.59 -6.09 -5.85
CA TYR A 62 4.81 -5.36 -6.22
C TYR A 62 4.47 -3.90 -6.41
N GLY A 63 5.31 -3.03 -5.89
CA GLY A 63 5.31 -1.59 -6.20
C GLY A 63 6.31 -1.28 -7.31
N THR A 64 6.51 0.01 -7.60
CA THR A 64 7.54 0.50 -8.52
C THR A 64 8.42 1.51 -7.79
N ASP A 65 9.73 1.46 -8.05
CA ASP A 65 10.67 2.48 -7.57
C ASP A 65 10.71 3.71 -8.49
N ALA A 66 11.62 4.65 -8.20
CA ALA A 66 11.76 5.88 -8.95
C ALA A 66 12.23 5.63 -10.40
N GLU A 67 12.88 4.52 -10.66
CA GLU A 67 13.37 4.06 -11.97
C GLU A 67 12.32 3.19 -12.69
N LEU A 68 11.08 3.12 -12.16
CA LEU A 68 9.97 2.31 -12.65
C LEU A 68 10.25 0.79 -12.66
N GLN A 69 11.18 0.34 -11.82
CA GLN A 69 11.47 -1.09 -11.68
C GLN A 69 10.54 -1.71 -10.63
N PRO A 70 10.03 -2.95 -10.87
CA PRO A 70 9.17 -3.62 -9.92
C PRO A 70 9.93 -3.99 -8.65
N GLN A 71 9.39 -3.60 -7.50
CA GLN A 71 9.92 -3.89 -6.17
C GLN A 71 8.90 -4.69 -5.36
N PRO A 72 9.33 -5.73 -4.61
CA PRO A 72 8.44 -6.48 -3.74
C PRO A 72 7.78 -5.59 -2.68
N GLN A 73 6.44 -5.70 -2.50
CA GLN A 73 5.66 -4.96 -1.50
C GLN A 73 4.93 -5.94 -0.56
N LEU A 74 3.75 -6.45 -0.88
CA LEU A 74 3.14 -7.57 -0.14
C LEU A 74 3.86 -8.89 -0.42
N ALA A 75 4.41 -9.06 -1.63
CA ALA A 75 5.25 -10.19 -1.93
C ALA A 75 6.60 -10.08 -1.24
N GLU A 76 7.11 -11.19 -0.72
CA GLU A 76 8.50 -11.37 -0.35
C GLU A 76 9.38 -11.57 -1.59
N GLY A 77 8.83 -12.27 -2.59
CA GLY A 77 9.47 -12.54 -3.85
C GLY A 77 8.68 -13.54 -4.69
N HIS A 78 9.28 -13.97 -5.79
CA HIS A 78 8.68 -14.97 -6.68
C HIS A 78 9.74 -15.88 -7.28
N LEU A 79 9.27 -17.05 -7.76
CA LEU A 79 10.08 -18.03 -8.47
C LEU A 79 9.41 -18.36 -9.81
N TRP A 80 10.18 -18.26 -10.89
CA TRP A 80 9.79 -18.72 -12.21
C TRP A 80 10.34 -20.11 -12.50
N GLU A 81 9.48 -20.98 -13.00
CA GLU A 81 9.81 -22.36 -13.36
C GLU A 81 9.27 -22.72 -14.74
N GLN A 82 9.71 -23.87 -15.24
CA GLN A 82 9.28 -24.45 -16.53
C GLN A 82 9.37 -23.45 -17.71
N GLY A 83 10.48 -22.71 -17.81
CA GLY A 83 10.68 -21.76 -18.90
C GLY A 83 9.68 -20.61 -18.89
N GLY A 84 9.32 -20.09 -17.70
CA GLY A 84 8.41 -18.94 -17.55
C GLY A 84 6.92 -19.29 -17.64
N ARG A 85 6.56 -20.57 -17.50
CA ARG A 85 5.15 -21.01 -17.48
C ARG A 85 4.55 -21.11 -16.08
N ILE A 86 5.37 -21.27 -15.07
CA ILE A 86 4.92 -21.29 -13.66
C ILE A 86 5.57 -20.14 -12.93
N CYS A 87 4.75 -19.33 -12.27
CA CYS A 87 5.21 -18.31 -11.34
C CYS A 87 4.60 -18.58 -9.97
N THR A 88 5.44 -18.80 -8.97
CA THR A 88 5.04 -18.92 -7.57
C THR A 88 5.44 -17.66 -6.85
N VAL A 89 4.47 -16.92 -6.30
CA VAL A 89 4.67 -15.72 -5.50
C VAL A 89 4.53 -16.10 -4.03
N THR A 90 5.47 -15.66 -3.21
CA THR A 90 5.43 -15.83 -1.74
C THR A 90 5.11 -14.51 -1.09
N LEU A 91 4.11 -14.47 -0.21
CA LEU A 91 3.74 -13.30 0.57
C LEU A 91 4.69 -13.12 1.77
N ARG A 92 4.92 -11.86 2.16
CA ARG A 92 5.62 -11.54 3.40
C ARG A 92 4.88 -12.10 4.60
N ASP A 93 5.62 -12.45 5.61
CA ASP A 93 5.04 -12.87 6.89
C ASP A 93 4.51 -11.67 7.70
N GLY A 94 3.48 -11.92 8.52
CA GLY A 94 2.93 -10.92 9.44
C GLY A 94 2.14 -9.78 8.79
N THR A 95 1.79 -9.86 7.51
CA THR A 95 0.94 -8.86 6.85
C THR A 95 -0.53 -9.03 7.23
N THR A 96 -1.20 -7.91 7.55
CA THR A 96 -2.61 -7.90 7.96
C THR A 96 -3.41 -6.86 7.19
N PHE A 97 -4.72 -7.08 7.10
CA PHE A 97 -5.69 -6.05 6.74
C PHE A 97 -5.82 -5.00 7.85
N HIS A 98 -6.53 -3.89 7.57
CA HIS A 98 -6.72 -2.80 8.53
C HIS A 98 -7.52 -3.20 9.78
N ASP A 99 -8.32 -4.27 9.71
CA ASP A 99 -9.05 -4.84 10.84
C ASP A 99 -8.22 -5.84 11.67
N GLY A 100 -6.97 -6.09 11.26
CA GLY A 100 -6.04 -7.00 11.93
C GLY A 100 -6.08 -8.45 11.45
N GLU A 101 -7.02 -8.82 10.55
CA GLU A 101 -7.04 -10.16 9.96
C GLU A 101 -5.82 -10.39 9.07
N PRO A 102 -5.20 -11.59 9.08
CA PRO A 102 -4.04 -11.89 8.26
C PRO A 102 -4.40 -11.93 6.77
N ILE A 103 -3.56 -11.28 5.94
CA ILE A 103 -3.64 -11.38 4.49
C ILE A 103 -3.10 -12.75 4.06
N ARG A 104 -3.89 -13.48 3.27
CA ARG A 104 -3.54 -14.83 2.80
C ARG A 104 -3.49 -14.89 1.28
N ALA A 105 -2.79 -15.88 0.76
CA ALA A 105 -2.68 -16.10 -0.68
C ALA A 105 -4.04 -16.26 -1.38
N ARG A 106 -5.05 -16.81 -0.70
CA ARG A 106 -6.42 -16.91 -1.23
C ARG A 106 -7.08 -15.55 -1.46
N ASP A 107 -6.76 -14.56 -0.62
CA ASP A 107 -7.29 -13.20 -0.73
C ASP A 107 -6.67 -12.50 -1.95
N CYS A 108 -5.37 -12.69 -2.14
CA CYS A 108 -4.65 -12.22 -3.33
C CYS A 108 -5.19 -12.88 -4.61
N VAL A 109 -5.47 -14.20 -4.59
CA VAL A 109 -6.09 -14.92 -5.72
C VAL A 109 -7.46 -14.32 -6.06
N ALA A 110 -8.30 -14.06 -5.06
CA ALA A 110 -9.61 -13.44 -5.26
C ALA A 110 -9.50 -12.04 -5.86
N SER A 111 -8.59 -11.21 -5.34
CA SER A 111 -8.32 -9.86 -5.83
C SER A 111 -7.80 -9.86 -7.27
N LEU A 112 -6.84 -10.74 -7.58
CA LEU A 112 -6.28 -10.89 -8.92
C LEU A 112 -7.33 -11.33 -9.94
N ARG A 113 -8.19 -12.30 -9.60
CA ARG A 113 -9.30 -12.72 -10.46
C ARG A 113 -10.26 -11.57 -10.74
N ARG A 114 -10.60 -10.78 -9.71
CA ARG A 114 -11.43 -9.59 -9.87
C ARG A 114 -10.80 -8.56 -10.81
N TRP A 115 -9.50 -8.30 -10.66
CA TRP A 115 -8.76 -7.39 -11.53
C TRP A 115 -8.69 -7.92 -12.97
N MET A 116 -8.41 -9.21 -13.17
CA MET A 116 -8.35 -9.84 -14.50
C MET A 116 -9.68 -9.77 -15.24
N ALA A 117 -10.81 -9.82 -14.53
CA ALA A 117 -12.14 -9.72 -15.16
C ALA A 117 -12.43 -8.33 -15.75
N VAL A 118 -11.74 -7.26 -15.29
CA VAL A 118 -12.07 -5.87 -15.66
C VAL A 118 -10.94 -5.19 -16.42
N ALA A 119 -9.70 -5.32 -15.96
CA ALA A 119 -8.57 -4.58 -16.50
C ALA A 119 -8.08 -5.18 -17.84
N PRO A 120 -7.82 -4.38 -18.90
CA PRO A 120 -7.37 -4.90 -20.20
C PRO A 120 -6.10 -5.76 -20.12
N MET A 121 -5.11 -5.35 -19.31
CA MET A 121 -3.90 -6.15 -19.08
C MET A 121 -4.24 -7.45 -18.34
N GLY A 122 -5.15 -7.38 -17.36
CA GLY A 122 -5.64 -8.54 -16.62
C GLY A 122 -6.30 -9.57 -17.53
N GLN A 123 -7.17 -9.14 -18.45
CA GLN A 123 -7.81 -9.99 -19.45
C GLN A 123 -6.79 -10.65 -20.39
N THR A 124 -5.72 -9.94 -20.74
CA THR A 124 -4.62 -10.52 -21.53
C THR A 124 -3.91 -11.64 -20.78
N ILE A 125 -3.68 -11.47 -19.49
CA ILE A 125 -3.08 -12.50 -18.64
C ILE A 125 -4.06 -13.68 -18.45
N GLU A 126 -5.33 -13.39 -18.20
CA GLU A 126 -6.37 -14.43 -18.03
C GLU A 126 -6.51 -15.32 -19.25
N ALA A 127 -6.41 -14.78 -20.46
CA ALA A 127 -6.43 -15.56 -21.70
C ALA A 127 -5.28 -16.59 -21.79
N LEU A 128 -4.13 -16.26 -21.19
CA LEU A 128 -2.95 -17.14 -21.10
C LEU A 128 -2.96 -18.04 -19.87
N LEU A 129 -3.81 -17.74 -18.91
CA LEU A 129 -3.87 -18.45 -17.64
C LEU A 129 -4.49 -19.84 -17.83
N ASP A 130 -3.81 -20.85 -17.32
CA ASP A 130 -4.34 -22.19 -17.16
C ASP A 130 -4.91 -22.39 -15.74
N GLU A 131 -4.14 -21.90 -14.73
CA GLU A 131 -4.55 -21.97 -13.32
C GLU A 131 -3.99 -20.80 -12.53
N LEU A 132 -4.81 -20.25 -11.62
CA LEU A 132 -4.39 -19.35 -10.54
C LEU A 132 -4.93 -19.92 -9.23
N THR A 133 -4.06 -20.31 -8.31
CA THR A 133 -4.43 -21.00 -7.08
C THR A 133 -3.56 -20.55 -5.91
N ALA A 134 -4.12 -20.60 -4.70
CA ALA A 134 -3.35 -20.54 -3.46
C ALA A 134 -2.84 -21.95 -3.15
N LEU A 135 -1.53 -22.09 -2.99
CA LEU A 135 -0.90 -23.35 -2.58
C LEU A 135 -1.01 -23.58 -1.08
N ASP A 136 -0.90 -22.51 -0.33
CA ASP A 136 -1.05 -22.42 1.13
C ASP A 136 -1.41 -20.97 1.53
N ASP A 137 -1.31 -20.63 2.81
CA ASP A 137 -1.65 -19.30 3.30
C ASP A 137 -0.74 -18.18 2.77
N ARG A 138 0.50 -18.50 2.37
CA ARG A 138 1.49 -17.51 1.92
C ARG A 138 1.86 -17.61 0.45
N ARG A 139 1.58 -18.70 -0.22
CA ARG A 139 2.03 -18.92 -1.60
C ARG A 139 0.86 -19.02 -2.55
N LEU A 140 0.91 -18.26 -3.64
CA LEU A 140 0.01 -18.38 -4.77
C LEU A 140 0.80 -18.69 -6.02
N ARG A 141 0.15 -19.40 -6.95
CA ARG A 141 0.77 -19.89 -8.18
C ARG A 141 -0.06 -19.53 -9.39
N PHE A 142 0.62 -18.95 -10.37
CA PHE A 142 0.15 -18.85 -11.75
C PHE A 142 0.72 -20.01 -12.56
N ARG A 143 -0.13 -20.70 -13.26
CA ARG A 143 0.26 -21.64 -14.32
C ARG A 143 -0.28 -21.10 -15.64
N LEU A 144 0.62 -20.93 -16.61
CA LEU A 144 0.31 -20.36 -17.92
C LEU A 144 0.35 -21.45 -18.99
N LYS A 145 -0.52 -21.35 -19.98
CA LYS A 145 -0.56 -22.23 -21.17
C LYS A 145 0.73 -22.14 -21.99
N ARG A 146 1.37 -20.97 -21.99
CA ARG A 146 2.67 -20.68 -22.62
C ARG A 146 3.41 -19.64 -21.78
N SER A 147 4.74 -19.53 -21.98
CA SER A 147 5.50 -18.47 -21.32
C SER A 147 4.97 -17.09 -21.70
N PHE A 148 4.87 -16.21 -20.71
CA PHE A 148 4.54 -14.81 -20.93
C PHE A 148 5.85 -14.04 -21.18
N PRO A 149 6.00 -13.34 -22.29
CA PRO A 149 7.15 -12.48 -22.52
C PRO A 149 7.02 -11.25 -21.62
N LEU A 150 7.84 -11.19 -20.59
CA LEU A 150 8.03 -10.00 -19.75
C LEU A 150 9.28 -9.27 -20.22
#